data_cc861dbabef8f5ab7a8d56d7fcb83d0d
#
_entry.id   cc861dbabef8f5ab7a8d56d7fcb83d0d
#
_cell.length_a   1.000
_cell.length_b   1.000
_cell.length_c   1.000
_cell.angle_alpha   90.00
_cell.angle_beta   90.00
_cell.angle_gamma   90.00
#
_symmetry.space_group_name_H-M   'P 1'
#
loop_
_entity.id
_entity.type
_entity.pdbx_description
1 polymer ?
#
loop_
_entity_poly.entity_id
_entity_poly.type
_entity_poly.pdbx_seq_one_letter_code
_entity_poly.pdbx_strand_id
1 'polypeptide(L)' 'MYTLTQYFRSPEWTGSVEDQYATEREALDAYADASWAYAHAPDGPRKVTLRAPDGAILRHWPQ' A
#
# COMPACT_ATOMS: atom_id res chain seq x y z
N MET A 1 -4.16 -0.94 14.78
CA MET A 1 -3.03 -1.21 13.87
C MET A 1 -3.09 -0.32 12.64
N TYR A 2 -1.94 -0.07 12.05
CA TYR A 2 -1.84 0.65 10.79
C TYR A 2 -2.09 -0.33 9.66
N THR A 3 -2.86 0.04 8.66
CA THR A 3 -3.25 -0.84 7.55
C THR A 3 -2.70 -0.31 6.24
N LEU A 4 -1.92 -1.14 5.55
CA LEU A 4 -1.43 -0.85 4.22
C LEU A 4 -2.22 -1.68 3.23
N THR A 5 -2.88 -1.02 2.29
CA THR A 5 -3.66 -1.68 1.25
C THR A 5 -3.00 -1.45 -0.10
N GLN A 6 -2.72 -2.52 -0.81
CA GLN A 6 -2.15 -2.47 -2.15
C GLN A 6 -3.19 -3.01 -3.13
N TYR A 7 -3.50 -2.23 -4.16
CA TYR A 7 -4.46 -2.61 -5.19
C TYR A 7 -3.73 -3.02 -6.45
N PHE A 8 -4.06 -4.20 -6.97
CA PHE A 8 -3.43 -4.75 -8.17
C PHE A 8 -4.47 -4.88 -9.27
N ARG A 9 -4.01 -4.66 -10.50
CA ARG A 9 -4.84 -4.86 -11.67
C ARG A 9 -3.97 -5.41 -12.79
N SER A 10 -4.19 -6.65 -13.15
CA SER A 10 -3.50 -7.31 -14.25
C SER A 10 -4.51 -8.14 -15.06
N PRO A 11 -4.15 -8.59 -16.25
CA PRO A 11 -5.03 -9.47 -17.01
C PRO A 11 -5.37 -10.77 -16.29
N GLU A 12 -4.50 -11.20 -15.38
CA GLU A 12 -4.64 -12.47 -14.68
C GLU A 12 -5.35 -12.32 -13.32
N TRP A 13 -5.24 -11.16 -12.70
CA TRP A 13 -5.80 -10.96 -11.36
C TRP A 13 -6.05 -9.49 -11.08
N THR A 14 -7.20 -9.23 -10.47
CA THR A 14 -7.57 -7.91 -9.97
C THR A 14 -8.03 -8.06 -8.52
N GLY A 15 -7.46 -7.28 -7.64
CA GLY A 15 -7.82 -7.35 -6.23
C GLY A 15 -6.92 -6.49 -5.37
N SER A 16 -7.01 -6.72 -4.08
CA SER A 16 -6.21 -5.97 -3.10
C SER A 16 -5.61 -6.89 -2.06
N VAL A 17 -4.49 -6.45 -1.49
CA VAL A 17 -3.81 -7.11 -0.39
C VAL A 17 -3.71 -6.12 0.76
N GLU A 18 -4.10 -6.54 1.95
CA GLU A 18 -3.98 -5.74 3.15
C GLU A 18 -2.96 -6.35 4.10
N ASP A 19 -2.06 -5.51 4.61
CA ASP A 19 -1.12 -5.89 5.65
C ASP A 19 -1.27 -4.94 6.83
N GLN A 20 -1.07 -5.44 8.04
CA GLN A 20 -1.19 -4.63 9.24
C GLN A 20 0.15 -4.53 9.96
N TYR A 21 0.40 -3.36 10.53
CA TYR A 21 1.64 -3.05 11.22
C TYR A 21 1.33 -2.43 12.58
N ALA A 22 2.15 -2.80 13.58
CA ALA A 22 1.94 -2.33 14.94
C ALA A 22 2.33 -0.87 15.13
N THR A 23 3.33 -0.39 14.38
CA THR A 23 3.84 0.97 14.52
C THR A 23 3.76 1.72 13.20
N GLU A 24 3.68 3.06 13.33
CA GLU A 24 3.66 3.94 12.17
C GLU A 24 4.94 3.80 11.34
N ARG A 25 6.09 3.66 12.01
CA ARG A 25 7.37 3.54 11.33
C ARG A 25 7.44 2.31 10.44
N GLU A 26 7.01 1.16 10.95
CA GLU A 26 6.96 -0.07 10.17
C GLU A 26 6.03 0.09 8.96
N ALA A 27 4.87 0.72 9.18
CA ALA A 27 3.90 0.95 8.13
C ALA A 27 4.43 1.90 7.06
N LEU A 28 5.13 2.98 7.47
CA LEU A 28 5.72 3.93 6.53
C LEU A 28 6.84 3.29 5.70
N ASP A 29 7.65 2.43 6.32
CA ASP A 29 8.69 1.69 5.59
C ASP A 29 8.07 0.76 4.54
N ALA A 30 7.00 0.06 4.91
CA ALA A 30 6.27 -0.80 3.97
C ALA A 30 5.61 0.01 2.86
N TYR A 31 5.07 1.18 3.18
CA TYR A 31 4.49 2.08 2.18
C TYR A 31 5.54 2.55 1.17
N ALA A 32 6.73 2.90 1.66
CA ALA A 32 7.82 3.33 0.79
C ALA A 32 8.21 2.23 -0.20
N ASP A 33 8.32 0.98 0.29
CA ASP A 33 8.64 -0.17 -0.57
C ASP A 33 7.55 -0.42 -1.61
N ALA A 34 6.29 -0.34 -1.21
CA ALA A 34 5.16 -0.55 -2.12
C ALA A 34 5.09 0.56 -3.18
N SER A 35 5.33 1.80 -2.79
CA SER A 35 5.35 2.94 -3.73
C SER A 35 6.49 2.82 -4.73
N TRP A 36 7.64 2.35 -4.27
CA TRP A 36 8.77 2.09 -5.15
C TRP A 36 8.42 1.02 -6.19
N ALA A 37 7.79 -0.05 -5.75
CA ALA A 37 7.35 -1.14 -6.64
C ALA A 37 6.35 -0.62 -7.68
N TYR A 38 5.43 0.25 -7.30
CA TYR A 38 4.51 0.89 -8.23
C TYR A 38 5.27 1.61 -9.35
N ALA A 39 6.31 2.35 -8.98
CA ALA A 39 7.04 3.17 -9.93
C ALA A 39 7.97 2.37 -10.85
N HIS A 40 8.46 1.21 -10.40
CA HIS A 40 9.56 0.52 -11.07
C HIS A 40 9.23 -0.92 -11.52
N ALA A 41 8.18 -1.53 -11.01
CA ALA A 41 7.84 -2.91 -11.33
C ALA A 41 6.57 -2.96 -12.20
N PRO A 42 6.63 -3.62 -13.38
CA PRO A 42 5.43 -3.72 -14.24
C PRO A 42 4.27 -4.46 -13.57
N ASP A 43 4.59 -5.39 -12.66
CA ASP A 43 3.59 -6.17 -11.93
C ASP A 43 3.31 -5.61 -10.54
N GLY A 44 3.80 -4.41 -10.25
CA GLY A 44 3.59 -3.76 -8.97
C GLY A 44 2.16 -3.28 -8.77
N PRO A 45 1.84 -2.82 -7.55
CA PRO A 45 0.51 -2.33 -7.25
C PRO A 45 0.17 -1.09 -8.06
N ARG A 46 -1.10 -0.94 -8.39
CA ARG A 46 -1.61 0.24 -9.10
C ARG A 46 -1.98 1.37 -8.17
N LYS A 47 -2.22 1.06 -6.92
CA LYS A 47 -2.57 2.04 -5.89
C LYS A 47 -2.12 1.51 -4.54
N VAL A 48 -1.62 2.40 -3.70
CA VAL A 48 -1.21 2.06 -2.34
C VAL A 48 -1.83 3.07 -1.39
N THR A 49 -2.45 2.60 -0.33
CA THR A 49 -3.07 3.46 0.69
C THR A 49 -2.63 3.01 2.07
N LEU A 50 -2.19 3.95 2.90
CA LEU A 50 -1.83 3.69 4.29
C LEU A 50 -2.83 4.39 5.20
N ARG A 51 -3.46 3.62 6.09
CA ARG A 51 -4.43 4.13 7.06
C ARG A 51 -3.94 3.97 8.48
N ALA A 52 -4.25 4.97 9.30
CA ALA A 52 -4.04 4.93 10.74
C ALA A 52 -5.07 4.01 11.40
N PRO A 53 -4.85 3.64 12.69
CA PRO A 53 -5.81 2.79 13.42
C PRO A 53 -7.24 3.36 13.50
N ASP A 54 -7.38 4.70 13.43
CA ASP A 54 -8.69 5.35 13.44
C ASP A 54 -9.35 5.42 12.06
N GLY A 55 -8.71 4.86 11.03
CA GLY A 55 -9.23 4.85 9.67
C GLY A 55 -8.78 6.02 8.80
N ALA A 56 -8.10 7.01 9.38
CA ALA A 56 -7.64 8.17 8.61
C ALA A 56 -6.55 7.78 7.61
N ILE A 57 -6.62 8.33 6.40
CA ILE A 57 -5.60 8.07 5.37
C ILE A 57 -4.38 8.93 5.68
N LEU A 58 -3.25 8.28 5.93
CA LEU A 58 -1.98 8.96 6.21
C LEU A 58 -1.20 9.22 4.94
N ARG A 59 -1.21 8.27 4.01
CA ARG A 59 -0.49 8.35 2.74
C ARG A 59 -1.28 7.62 1.66
N HIS A 60 -1.15 8.08 0.44
CA HIS A 60 -1.68 7.34 -0.70
C HIS A 60 -0.80 7.59 -1.93
N TRP A 61 -0.74 6.61 -2.81
CA TRP A 61 0.04 6.68 -4.04
C TRP A 61 -0.78 6.06 -5.16
N PRO A 62 -0.83 6.60 -6.37
CA PRO A 62 -0.25 7.92 -6.75
C PRO A 62 -0.99 9.08 -6.09
N GLN A 63 -0.26 10.14 -5.92
CA GLN A 63 -0.81 11.36 -5.36
C GLN A 63 -1.61 12.14 -6.38
#